data_5995412620aaf70db4f44fe85c0f876f
#
_entry.id   5995412620aaf70db4f44fe85c0f876f
#
_cell.length_a   1.000
_cell.length_b   1.000
_cell.length_c   1.000
_cell.angle_alpha   90.00
_cell.angle_beta   90.00
_cell.angle_gamma   90.00
#
_symmetry.space_group_name_H-M   'P 1'
#
loop_
_entity.id
_entity.type
_entity.pdbx_description
1 polymer ?
#
loop_
_entity_poly.entity_id
_entity_poly.type
_entity_poly.pdbx_seq_one_letter_code
_entity_poly.pdbx_strand_id
1 'polypeptide(L)'
;MKKQIFILSLIIWCLSSALVCANVPLMPVEDIVPGMRGIAKTVIEGDTIEEFNIEVLGVIGNDAMGHNILIKASGDVIDRSGGIAQGMSGSPVYINGRLAGAVAFGKAFTDPKYCFLTPIGRML
;
A
#
# COMPACT_ATOMS: atom_id res chain seq x y z
N MET A 1 49.97 6.90 8.87
CA MET A 1 49.28 5.60 9.10
C MET A 1 47.97 5.76 9.83
N LYS A 2 47.88 6.40 10.98
CA LYS A 2 46.64 6.54 11.75
C LYS A 2 45.53 7.34 11.01
N LYS A 3 45.89 8.37 10.22
CA LYS A 3 44.95 9.18 9.45
C LYS A 3 44.33 8.42 8.27
N GLN A 4 45.10 7.53 7.62
CA GLN A 4 44.59 6.71 6.49
C GLN A 4 43.65 5.62 6.96
N ILE A 5 43.84 5.03 8.12
CA ILE A 5 42.97 4.03 8.72
C ILE A 5 41.63 4.67 9.12
N PHE A 6 41.66 5.91 9.62
CA PHE A 6 40.45 6.65 10.01
C PHE A 6 39.58 7.01 8.81
N ILE A 7 40.18 7.46 7.70
CA ILE A 7 39.49 7.78 6.45
C ILE A 7 38.87 6.52 5.83
N LEU A 8 39.59 5.41 5.84
CA LEU A 8 39.10 4.12 5.32
C LEU A 8 37.91 3.61 6.14
N SER A 9 37.96 3.74 7.47
CA SER A 9 36.86 3.40 8.37
C SER A 9 35.61 4.25 8.12
N LEU A 10 35.78 5.54 7.86
CA LEU A 10 34.70 6.46 7.55
C LEU A 10 34.03 6.13 6.21
N ILE A 11 34.80 5.77 5.19
CA ILE A 11 34.30 5.36 3.87
C ILE A 11 33.49 4.06 3.98
N ILE A 12 33.97 3.09 4.75
CA ILE A 12 33.25 1.84 5.00
C ILE A 12 31.94 2.08 5.72
N TRP A 13 31.91 3.02 6.68
CA TRP A 13 30.68 3.42 7.37
C TRP A 13 29.65 4.07 6.42
N CYS A 14 30.11 4.97 5.54
CA CYS A 14 29.21 5.61 4.55
C CYS A 14 28.67 4.61 3.52
N LEU A 15 29.45 3.62 3.11
CA LEU A 15 29.03 2.56 2.20
C LEU A 15 27.98 1.62 2.85
N SER A 16 28.12 1.32 4.14
CA SER A 16 27.14 0.49 4.84
C SER A 16 25.82 1.20 5.05
N SER A 17 25.78 2.53 5.20
CA SER A 17 24.54 3.29 5.30
C SER A 17 23.79 3.41 3.96
N ALA A 18 24.49 3.35 2.83
CA ALA A 18 23.88 3.34 1.50
C ALA A 18 23.18 2.01 1.15
N LEU A 19 23.51 0.93 1.84
CA LEU A 19 22.92 -0.39 1.64
C LEU A 19 21.63 -0.61 2.44
N VAL A 20 21.23 0.33 3.29
CA VAL A 20 19.99 0.28 4.09
C VAL A 20 18.85 1.03 3.38
N CYS A 21 18.76 0.94 2.05
CA CYS A 21 17.49 1.25 1.35
C CYS A 21 16.54 0.10 1.64
N ALA A 22 15.66 0.30 2.64
CA ALA A 22 14.64 -0.66 2.98
C ALA A 22 13.70 -0.84 1.78
N ASN A 23 13.82 -1.96 1.08
CA ASN A 23 12.79 -2.38 0.14
C ASN A 23 11.51 -2.66 0.93
N VAL A 24 10.41 -2.02 0.54
CA VAL A 24 9.10 -2.32 1.12
C VAL A 24 8.75 -3.76 0.76
N PRO A 25 8.48 -4.65 1.74
CA PRO A 25 8.08 -6.01 1.42
C PRO A 25 6.73 -6.01 0.71
N LEU A 26 6.56 -6.92 -0.25
CA LEU A 26 5.35 -7.04 -1.06
C LEU A 26 4.46 -8.17 -0.54
N MET A 27 3.14 -7.96 -0.64
CA MET A 27 2.12 -9.00 -0.41
C MET A 27 1.59 -9.47 -1.76
N PRO A 28 2.00 -10.66 -2.25
CA PRO A 28 1.47 -11.18 -3.50
C PRO A 28 -0.04 -11.45 -3.42
N VAL A 29 -0.74 -11.30 -4.53
CA VAL A 29 -2.19 -11.55 -4.57
C VAL A 29 -2.55 -12.99 -4.19
N GLU A 30 -1.66 -13.93 -4.44
CA GLU A 30 -1.82 -15.35 -4.10
C GLU A 30 -1.90 -15.59 -2.59
N ASP A 31 -1.32 -14.70 -1.79
CA ASP A 31 -1.32 -14.80 -0.32
C ASP A 31 -2.49 -14.06 0.32
N ILE A 32 -3.28 -13.36 -0.47
CA ILE A 32 -4.41 -12.57 0.04
C ILE A 32 -5.65 -13.45 0.14
N VAL A 33 -6.24 -13.46 1.34
CA VAL A 33 -7.46 -14.22 1.63
C VAL A 33 -8.53 -13.33 2.27
N PRO A 34 -9.83 -13.66 2.09
CA PRO A 34 -10.91 -12.92 2.74
C PRO A 34 -10.74 -12.84 4.26
N GLY A 35 -11.08 -11.71 4.83
CA GLY A 35 -10.96 -11.43 6.26
C GLY A 35 -9.64 -10.79 6.68
N MET A 36 -8.64 -10.75 5.82
CA MET A 36 -7.42 -9.99 6.09
C MET A 36 -7.72 -8.50 6.25
N ARG A 37 -7.03 -7.86 7.18
CA ARG A 37 -7.15 -6.42 7.45
C ARG A 37 -5.85 -5.72 7.14
N GLY A 38 -5.98 -4.47 6.72
CA GLY A 38 -4.83 -3.64 6.40
C GLY A 38 -5.13 -2.17 6.56
N ILE A 39 -4.19 -1.36 6.08
CA ILE A 39 -4.22 0.10 6.17
C ILE A 39 -3.93 0.68 4.80
N ALA A 40 -4.74 1.64 4.37
CA ALA A 40 -4.45 2.47 3.21
C ALA A 40 -3.93 3.83 3.69
N LYS A 41 -2.97 4.37 2.96
CA LYS A 41 -2.42 5.71 3.21
C LYS A 41 -2.85 6.63 2.08
N THR A 42 -3.53 7.72 2.42
CA THR A 42 -4.10 8.63 1.44
C THR A 42 -3.84 10.09 1.82
N VAL A 43 -4.04 10.98 0.87
CA VAL A 43 -4.03 12.43 1.09
C VAL A 43 -5.41 12.98 0.70
N ILE A 44 -6.11 13.61 1.62
CA ILE A 44 -7.42 14.23 1.38
C ILE A 44 -7.27 15.72 1.12
N GLU A 45 -6.46 16.40 1.92
CA GLU A 45 -6.20 17.84 1.81
C GLU A 45 -4.70 18.12 1.89
N GLY A 46 -4.20 18.95 1.00
CA GLY A 46 -2.80 19.40 1.00
C GLY A 46 -1.83 18.23 0.80
N ASP A 47 -0.89 18.09 1.73
CA ASP A 47 0.16 17.07 1.72
C ASP A 47 0.14 16.19 2.98
N THR A 48 -0.90 16.29 3.80
CA THR A 48 -1.04 15.50 5.02
C THR A 48 -1.48 14.08 4.68
N ILE A 49 -0.66 13.10 5.06
CA ILE A 49 -0.97 11.68 4.90
C ILE A 49 -1.91 11.25 6.03
N GLU A 50 -3.05 10.69 5.66
CA GLU A 50 -4.02 10.10 6.58
C GLU A 50 -4.19 8.62 6.28
N GLU A 51 -4.61 7.85 7.28
CA GLU A 51 -4.79 6.40 7.16
C GLU A 51 -6.25 6.03 7.35
N PHE A 52 -6.69 5.01 6.60
CA PHE A 52 -7.96 4.36 6.85
C PHE A 52 -7.82 2.84 6.82
N ASN A 53 -8.74 2.16 7.46
CA ASN A 53 -8.72 0.71 7.55
C ASN A 53 -9.36 0.07 6.32
N ILE A 54 -8.85 -1.09 5.93
CA ILE A 54 -9.46 -1.92 4.90
C ILE A 54 -9.64 -3.35 5.42
N GLU A 55 -10.65 -4.02 4.90
CA GLU A 55 -10.86 -5.45 5.09
C GLU A 55 -11.01 -6.10 3.72
N VAL A 56 -10.27 -7.17 3.49
CA VAL A 56 -10.37 -7.95 2.26
C VAL A 56 -11.64 -8.77 2.27
N LEU A 57 -12.48 -8.61 1.25
CA LEU A 57 -13.70 -9.40 1.06
C LEU A 57 -13.47 -10.57 0.11
N GLY A 58 -12.56 -10.43 -0.83
CA GLY A 58 -12.22 -11.48 -1.77
C GLY A 58 -11.28 -11.01 -2.86
N VAL A 59 -10.85 -11.94 -3.69
CA VAL A 59 -10.07 -11.70 -4.90
C VAL A 59 -10.93 -12.13 -6.09
N ILE A 60 -11.11 -11.23 -7.05
CA ILE A 60 -11.97 -11.45 -8.22
C ILE A 60 -11.11 -11.43 -9.48
N GLY A 61 -11.44 -12.29 -10.42
CA GLY A 61 -10.73 -12.39 -11.69
C GLY A 61 -10.03 -13.72 -11.87
N ASN A 62 -9.21 -13.78 -12.90
CA ASN A 62 -8.43 -14.97 -13.23
C ASN A 62 -7.09 -14.55 -13.86
N ASP A 63 -6.23 -15.53 -14.14
CA ASP A 63 -4.90 -15.27 -14.67
C ASP A 63 -4.92 -14.58 -16.04
N ALA A 64 -5.95 -14.83 -16.85
CA ALA A 64 -6.06 -14.24 -18.20
C ALA A 64 -6.53 -12.77 -18.15
N MET A 65 -7.43 -12.43 -17.22
CA MET A 65 -8.02 -11.09 -17.10
C MET A 65 -7.35 -10.25 -16.01
N GLY A 66 -6.48 -10.86 -15.21
CA GLY A 66 -5.90 -10.28 -14.02
C GLY A 66 -6.84 -10.37 -12.82
N HIS A 67 -6.25 -10.23 -11.64
CA HIS A 67 -6.97 -10.26 -10.36
C HIS A 67 -7.19 -8.84 -9.86
N ASN A 68 -8.33 -8.63 -9.19
CA ASN A 68 -8.62 -7.43 -8.40
C ASN A 68 -9.00 -7.85 -6.99
N ILE A 69 -8.60 -7.06 -6.01
CA ILE A 69 -8.90 -7.32 -4.61
C ILE A 69 -10.10 -6.48 -4.21
N LEU A 70 -11.19 -7.12 -3.80
CA LEU A 70 -12.36 -6.43 -3.29
C LEU A 70 -12.17 -6.15 -1.81
N ILE A 71 -12.30 -4.88 -1.41
CA ILE A 71 -12.16 -4.44 -0.03
C ILE A 71 -13.33 -3.60 0.43
N LYS A 72 -13.48 -3.53 1.76
CA LYS A 72 -14.33 -2.57 2.44
C LYS A 72 -13.45 -1.63 3.25
N ALA A 73 -13.62 -0.33 3.03
CA ALA A 73 -12.93 0.71 3.78
C ALA A 73 -13.74 1.12 5.01
N SER A 74 -13.04 1.53 6.07
CA SER A 74 -13.65 2.01 7.31
C SER A 74 -12.74 2.95 8.06
N GLY A 75 -13.28 3.58 9.08
CA GLY A 75 -12.55 4.48 9.97
C GLY A 75 -12.97 5.94 9.80
N ASP A 76 -12.36 6.79 10.60
CA ASP A 76 -12.71 8.21 10.70
C ASP A 76 -12.55 8.97 9.38
N VAL A 77 -11.47 8.70 8.65
CA VAL A 77 -11.22 9.31 7.33
C VAL A 77 -12.35 8.97 6.35
N ILE A 78 -12.78 7.72 6.33
CA ILE A 78 -13.85 7.24 5.45
C ILE A 78 -15.20 7.82 5.88
N ASP A 79 -15.46 7.92 7.17
CA ASP A 79 -16.70 8.52 7.69
C ASP A 79 -16.80 10.00 7.34
N ARG A 80 -15.69 10.74 7.44
CA ARG A 80 -15.63 12.17 7.09
C ARG A 80 -15.77 12.41 5.58
N SER A 81 -15.22 11.56 4.75
CA SER A 81 -15.28 11.69 3.28
C SER A 81 -16.56 11.11 2.67
N GLY A 82 -17.32 10.34 3.45
CA GLY A 82 -18.51 9.65 2.95
C GLY A 82 -18.23 8.40 2.15
N GLY A 83 -17.03 7.86 2.22
CA GLY A 83 -16.58 6.68 1.50
C GLY A 83 -15.28 6.92 0.73
N ILE A 84 -14.99 6.05 -0.23
CA ILE A 84 -13.85 6.19 -1.13
C ILE A 84 -14.13 7.32 -2.12
N ALA A 85 -13.25 8.31 -2.13
CA ALA A 85 -13.34 9.47 -3.01
C ALA A 85 -12.35 9.36 -4.16
N GLN A 86 -12.60 10.09 -5.24
CA GLN A 86 -11.78 10.06 -6.46
C GLN A 86 -10.30 10.36 -6.18
N GLY A 87 -10.00 11.30 -5.30
CA GLY A 87 -8.63 11.68 -4.92
C GLY A 87 -7.88 10.59 -4.16
N MET A 88 -8.55 9.56 -3.70
CA MET A 88 -7.93 8.41 -3.00
C MET A 88 -7.40 7.35 -3.98
N SER A 89 -7.70 7.44 -5.27
CA SER A 89 -7.20 6.52 -6.28
C SER A 89 -5.67 6.53 -6.31
N GLY A 90 -5.06 5.37 -6.37
CA GLY A 90 -3.61 5.21 -6.30
C GLY A 90 -3.03 5.16 -4.87
N SER A 91 -3.85 5.35 -3.84
CA SER A 91 -3.39 5.25 -2.44
C SER A 91 -2.86 3.85 -2.14
N PRO A 92 -1.63 3.72 -1.59
CA PRO A 92 -1.05 2.42 -1.28
C PRO A 92 -1.77 1.74 -0.12
N VAL A 93 -1.91 0.43 -0.22
CA VAL A 93 -2.55 -0.41 0.79
C VAL A 93 -1.57 -1.45 1.31
N TYR A 94 -1.44 -1.51 2.62
CA TYR A 94 -0.53 -2.41 3.32
C TYR A 94 -1.32 -3.43 4.13
N ILE A 95 -0.95 -4.70 4.02
CA ILE A 95 -1.48 -5.80 4.82
C ILE A 95 -0.30 -6.43 5.56
N ASN A 96 -0.37 -6.47 6.89
CA ASN A 96 0.73 -6.97 7.75
C ASN A 96 2.08 -6.28 7.45
N GLY A 97 2.06 -4.96 7.18
CA GLY A 97 3.24 -4.19 6.85
C GLY A 97 3.81 -4.43 5.45
N ARG A 98 3.12 -5.21 4.61
CA ARG A 98 3.53 -5.56 3.24
C ARG A 98 2.63 -4.84 2.24
N LEU A 99 3.24 -4.25 1.22
CA LEU A 99 2.49 -3.53 0.18
C LEU A 99 1.70 -4.51 -0.68
N ALA A 100 0.38 -4.42 -0.61
CA ALA A 100 -0.54 -5.32 -1.31
C ALA A 100 -1.02 -4.76 -2.66
N GLY A 101 -1.14 -3.45 -2.78
CA GLY A 101 -1.65 -2.82 -3.98
C GLY A 101 -2.02 -1.36 -3.76
N ALA A 102 -2.84 -0.84 -4.65
CA ALA A 102 -3.32 0.54 -4.62
C ALA A 102 -4.83 0.61 -4.85
N VAL A 103 -5.46 1.59 -4.23
CA VAL A 103 -6.89 1.86 -4.40
C VAL A 103 -7.20 2.18 -5.86
N ALA A 104 -8.17 1.48 -6.43
CA ALA A 104 -8.73 1.78 -7.75
C ALA A 104 -10.12 2.39 -7.55
N PHE A 105 -10.25 3.69 -7.81
CA PHE A 105 -11.54 4.36 -7.72
C PHE A 105 -12.42 3.99 -8.91
N GLY A 106 -13.69 3.67 -8.61
CA GLY A 106 -14.69 3.43 -9.61
C GLY A 106 -16.08 3.37 -8.98
N LYS A 107 -17.09 3.72 -9.75
CA LYS A 107 -18.50 3.69 -9.29
C LYS A 107 -19.13 2.30 -9.48
N ALA A 108 -18.36 1.24 -9.18
CA ALA A 108 -18.80 -0.13 -9.35
C ALA A 108 -19.81 -0.58 -8.28
N PHE A 109 -19.88 0.14 -7.16
CA PHE A 109 -20.72 -0.24 -6.02
C PHE A 109 -21.64 0.92 -5.60
N THR A 110 -22.83 0.55 -5.12
CA THR A 110 -23.78 1.51 -4.55
C THR A 110 -23.26 2.10 -3.24
N ASP A 111 -22.63 1.27 -2.40
CA ASP A 111 -22.01 1.72 -1.15
C ASP A 111 -20.57 2.19 -1.46
N PRO A 112 -20.25 3.48 -1.19
CA PRO A 112 -18.95 4.05 -1.49
C PRO A 112 -17.82 3.56 -0.58
N LYS A 113 -18.10 2.72 0.41
CA LYS A 113 -17.08 2.09 1.26
C LYS A 113 -16.43 0.89 0.60
N TYR A 114 -17.03 0.34 -0.45
CA TYR A 114 -16.47 -0.79 -1.20
C TYR A 114 -15.68 -0.29 -2.40
N CYS A 115 -14.54 -0.89 -2.65
CA CYS A 115 -13.77 -0.61 -3.86
C CYS A 115 -12.87 -1.80 -4.20
N PHE A 116 -12.23 -1.74 -5.36
CA PHE A 116 -11.19 -2.66 -5.75
C PHE A 116 -9.81 -2.09 -5.46
N LEU A 117 -8.87 -2.98 -5.13
CA LEU A 117 -7.45 -2.69 -5.17
C LEU A 117 -6.84 -3.33 -6.40
N THR A 118 -5.97 -2.60 -7.07
CA THR A 118 -5.08 -3.19 -8.07
C THR A 118 -3.93 -3.87 -7.34
N PRO A 119 -3.75 -5.20 -7.51
CA PRO A 119 -2.64 -5.91 -6.86
C PRO A 119 -1.28 -5.36 -7.24
N ILE A 120 -0.33 -5.38 -6.30
CA ILE A 120 1.00 -4.82 -6.52
C ILE A 120 1.73 -5.49 -7.69
N GLY A 121 1.52 -6.77 -7.92
CA GLY A 121 2.14 -7.49 -9.02
C GLY A 121 1.77 -6.98 -10.42
N ARG A 122 0.63 -6.28 -10.55
CA ARG A 122 0.21 -5.67 -11.83
C ARG A 122 0.85 -4.30 -12.08
N MET A 123 1.52 -3.75 -11.07
CA MET A 123 2.15 -2.43 -11.13
C MET A 123 3.68 -2.51 -11.27
N LEU A 124 4.23 -3.69 -11.26
CA LEU A 124 5.68 -3.93 -11.36
C LEU A 124 6.14 -4.19 -12.79
#